data_92260a2239900a669aa3bd658a039980
#
_entry.id   92260a2239900a669aa3bd658a039980
#
_cell.length_a   1.000
_cell.length_b   1.000
_cell.length_c   1.000
_cell.angle_alpha   90.00
_cell.angle_beta   90.00
_cell.angle_gamma   90.00
#
_symmetry.space_group_name_H-M   'P 1'
#
loop_
_entity.id
_entity.type
_entity.pdbx_description
1 polymer ?
#
loop_
_entity_poly.entity_id
_entity_poly.type
_entity_poly.pdbx_seq_one_letter_code
_entity_poly.pdbx_strand_id
1 'polypeptide(L)'
;MDLEERIMELSRYGYACGQILAILLLDTIGEENPALVRCMQGLNGGIGSSGDVCGCMAAGCCLISYCTGKPADDEFDSPHHKGAMGEFTQWFQNEMEMEYMSYDCDRIVGTNPAKKVQYCPSIIASTYEKCMEILETRGLV
;
A
#
# COMPACT_ATOMS: atom_id res chain seq x y z
N MET A 1 14.41 -14.49 0.49
CA MET A 1 14.49 -13.12 -0.09
C MET A 1 13.89 -12.16 0.92
N ASP A 2 14.61 -11.13 1.28
CA ASP A 2 14.07 -10.14 2.21
C ASP A 2 13.09 -9.19 1.52
N LEU A 3 12.42 -8.35 2.31
CA LEU A 3 11.38 -7.45 1.82
C LEU A 3 11.93 -6.47 0.78
N GLU A 4 13.06 -5.87 1.04
CA GLU A 4 13.65 -4.88 0.11
C GLU A 4 14.05 -5.52 -1.20
N GLU A 5 14.64 -6.71 -1.16
CA GLU A 5 14.98 -7.47 -2.35
C GLU A 5 13.74 -7.81 -3.18
N ARG A 6 12.66 -8.23 -2.52
CA ARG A 6 11.40 -8.53 -3.21
C ARG A 6 10.81 -7.29 -3.87
N ILE A 7 10.82 -6.15 -3.18
CA ILE A 7 10.35 -4.88 -3.74
C ILE A 7 11.16 -4.51 -4.98
N MET A 8 12.48 -4.62 -4.91
CA MET A 8 13.35 -4.30 -6.04
C MET A 8 13.13 -5.26 -7.22
N GLU A 9 12.93 -6.54 -6.95
CA GLU A 9 12.61 -7.54 -7.98
C GLU A 9 11.31 -7.17 -8.69
N LEU A 10 10.26 -6.88 -7.94
CA LEU A 10 8.96 -6.51 -8.51
C LEU A 10 9.04 -5.20 -9.31
N SER A 11 9.81 -4.25 -8.82
CA SER A 11 10.04 -3.00 -9.56
C SER A 11 10.72 -3.26 -10.91
N ARG A 12 11.67 -4.19 -10.96
CA ARG A 12 12.33 -4.59 -12.22
C ARG A 12 11.36 -5.25 -13.20
N TYR A 13 10.32 -5.92 -12.71
CA TYR A 13 9.27 -6.48 -13.57
C TYR A 13 8.27 -5.43 -14.07
N GLY A 14 8.42 -4.17 -13.67
CA GLY A 14 7.58 -3.09 -14.13
C GLY A 14 6.39 -2.75 -13.23
N TYR A 15 6.27 -3.41 -12.07
CA TYR A 15 5.23 -3.05 -11.10
C TYR A 15 5.61 -1.77 -10.36
N ALA A 16 4.61 -0.99 -9.99
CA ALA A 16 4.80 0.20 -9.16
C ALA A 16 4.08 0.06 -7.82
N CYS A 17 4.07 1.13 -7.03
CA CYS A 17 3.74 1.08 -5.60
C CYS A 17 2.47 0.30 -5.24
N GLY A 18 1.34 0.60 -5.87
CA GLY A 18 0.08 -0.07 -5.55
C GLY A 18 0.11 -1.56 -5.86
N GLN A 19 0.69 -1.92 -6.99
CA GLN A 19 0.78 -3.31 -7.41
C GLN A 19 1.76 -4.11 -6.54
N ILE A 20 2.90 -3.51 -6.21
CA ILE A 20 3.89 -4.15 -5.34
C ILE A 20 3.28 -4.48 -3.99
N LEU A 21 2.56 -3.53 -3.39
CA LEU A 21 1.90 -3.76 -2.10
C LEU A 21 0.89 -4.91 -2.19
N ALA A 22 0.08 -4.97 -3.25
CA ALA A 22 -0.87 -6.04 -3.44
C ALA A 22 -0.17 -7.41 -3.55
N ILE A 23 0.90 -7.48 -4.32
CA ILE A 23 1.66 -8.72 -4.49
C ILE A 23 2.29 -9.17 -3.17
N LEU A 24 2.84 -8.24 -2.39
CA LEU A 24 3.42 -8.55 -1.08
C LEU A 24 2.38 -9.15 -0.14
N LEU A 25 1.17 -8.59 -0.11
CA LEU A 25 0.09 -9.14 0.69
C LEU A 25 -0.27 -10.56 0.21
N LEU A 26 -0.48 -10.72 -1.09
CA LEU A 26 -0.85 -12.01 -1.66
C LEU A 26 0.20 -13.09 -1.40
N ASP A 27 1.48 -12.74 -1.52
CA ASP A 27 2.58 -13.65 -1.17
C ASP A 27 2.48 -14.10 0.29
N THR A 28 2.18 -13.18 1.19
CA THR A 28 2.11 -13.46 2.63
C THR A 28 0.94 -14.38 2.98
N ILE A 29 -0.22 -14.16 2.37
CA ILE A 29 -1.41 -14.98 2.66
C ILE A 29 -1.53 -16.22 1.78
N GLY A 30 -0.61 -16.40 0.83
CA GLY A 30 -0.57 -17.58 -0.04
C GLY A 30 -1.68 -17.62 -1.08
N GLU A 31 -2.11 -16.48 -1.59
CA GLU A 31 -3.16 -16.38 -2.60
C GLU A 31 -2.63 -15.79 -3.91
N GLU A 32 -3.32 -16.07 -5.00
CA GLU A 32 -3.09 -15.45 -6.29
C GLU A 32 -4.35 -14.68 -6.69
N ASN A 33 -4.17 -13.44 -7.14
CA ASN A 33 -5.30 -12.61 -7.58
C ASN A 33 -4.84 -11.59 -8.63
N PRO A 34 -4.66 -12.03 -9.88
CA PRO A 34 -4.20 -11.13 -10.94
C PRO A 34 -5.16 -9.97 -11.22
N ALA A 35 -6.46 -10.16 -11.00
CA ALA A 35 -7.44 -9.08 -11.15
C ALA A 35 -7.20 -7.95 -10.14
N LEU A 36 -6.88 -8.31 -8.89
CA LEU A 36 -6.53 -7.32 -7.88
C LEU A 36 -5.24 -6.59 -8.27
N VAL A 37 -4.21 -7.32 -8.65
CA VAL A 37 -2.92 -6.72 -9.04
C VAL A 37 -3.12 -5.74 -10.20
N ARG A 38 -3.88 -6.12 -11.22
CA ARG A 38 -4.18 -5.24 -12.35
C ARG A 38 -4.95 -4.00 -11.92
N CYS A 39 -5.95 -4.17 -11.07
CA CYS A 39 -6.76 -3.06 -10.56
C CYS A 39 -5.92 -2.04 -9.80
N MET A 40 -4.97 -2.50 -9.03
CA MET A 40 -4.12 -1.65 -8.19
C MET A 40 -3.18 -0.75 -9.00
N GLN A 41 -2.98 -1.04 -10.27
CA GLN A 41 -2.19 -0.15 -11.14
C GLN A 41 -2.80 1.26 -11.21
N GLY A 42 -4.11 1.38 -11.07
CA GLY A 42 -4.79 2.68 -11.06
C GLY A 42 -4.39 3.60 -9.91
N LEU A 43 -3.75 3.07 -8.87
CA LEU A 43 -3.32 3.86 -7.71
C LEU A 43 -1.90 4.41 -7.87
N ASN A 44 -1.15 3.93 -8.85
CA ASN A 44 0.24 4.32 -9.05
C ASN A 44 0.36 5.82 -9.40
N GLY A 45 1.46 6.41 -8.98
CA GLY A 45 1.76 7.81 -9.33
C GLY A 45 0.81 8.82 -8.68
N GLY A 46 0.26 8.51 -7.53
CA GLY A 46 -0.67 9.38 -6.82
C GLY A 46 -2.05 9.40 -7.45
N ILE A 47 -2.65 8.25 -7.60
CA ILE A 47 -3.98 8.00 -8.20
C ILE A 47 -3.99 8.36 -9.69
N GLY A 48 -3.84 7.33 -10.51
CA GLY A 48 -3.86 7.49 -11.96
C GLY A 48 -2.78 8.42 -12.49
N SER A 49 -1.64 8.44 -11.83
CA SER A 49 -0.49 9.31 -12.18
C SER A 49 -0.79 10.79 -12.12
N SER A 50 -1.76 11.20 -11.30
CA SER A 50 -2.17 12.61 -11.18
C SER A 50 -1.37 13.42 -10.16
N GLY A 51 -0.48 12.77 -9.40
CA GLY A 51 0.32 13.46 -8.38
C GLY A 51 -0.44 13.80 -7.11
N ASP A 52 -1.61 13.20 -6.92
CA ASP A 52 -2.45 13.38 -5.73
C ASP A 52 -1.90 12.52 -4.57
N VAL A 53 -2.75 12.06 -3.68
CA VAL A 53 -2.35 11.22 -2.54
C VAL A 53 -1.38 10.13 -2.97
N CYS A 54 -0.33 9.90 -2.19
CA CYS A 54 0.65 8.84 -2.46
C CYS A 54 -0.06 7.49 -2.67
N GLY A 55 0.32 6.80 -3.75
CA GLY A 55 -0.26 5.50 -4.10
C GLY A 55 -0.12 4.47 -2.99
N CYS A 56 0.91 4.58 -2.15
CA CYS A 56 1.08 3.70 -0.99
C CYS A 56 -0.01 3.91 0.06
N MET A 57 -0.49 5.14 0.26
CA MET A 57 -1.60 5.39 1.18
C MET A 57 -2.87 4.71 0.69
N ALA A 58 -3.23 4.95 -0.56
CA ALA A 58 -4.41 4.34 -1.16
C ALA A 58 -4.31 2.81 -1.19
N ALA A 59 -3.16 2.29 -1.60
CA ALA A 59 -2.91 0.85 -1.66
C ALA A 59 -2.92 0.22 -0.27
N GLY A 60 -2.33 0.87 0.73
CA GLY A 60 -2.37 0.38 2.11
C GLY A 60 -3.79 0.24 2.62
N CYS A 61 -4.66 1.20 2.32
CA CYS A 61 -6.09 1.09 2.62
C CYS A 61 -6.70 -0.13 1.95
N CYS A 62 -6.30 -0.42 0.70
CA CYS A 62 -6.79 -1.61 -0.01
C CYS A 62 -6.31 -2.91 0.64
N LEU A 63 -5.07 -2.95 1.13
CA LEU A 63 -4.56 -4.12 1.86
C LEU A 63 -5.37 -4.38 3.13
N ILE A 64 -5.60 -3.36 3.92
CA ILE A 64 -6.43 -3.47 5.11
C ILE A 64 -7.84 -3.95 4.73
N SER A 65 -8.44 -3.35 3.71
CA SER A 65 -9.79 -3.67 3.27
C SER A 65 -9.90 -5.07 2.67
N TYR A 66 -8.84 -5.58 2.05
CA TYR A 66 -8.83 -6.95 1.51
C TYR A 66 -9.11 -7.98 2.61
N CYS A 67 -8.64 -7.70 3.82
CA CYS A 67 -8.80 -8.58 4.98
C CYS A 67 -10.01 -8.22 5.86
N THR A 68 -10.64 -7.06 5.66
CA THR A 68 -11.67 -6.54 6.58
C THR A 68 -12.94 -6.07 5.92
N GLY A 69 -12.92 -5.87 4.60
CA GLY A 69 -14.06 -5.30 3.87
C GLY A 69 -15.24 -6.25 3.74
N LYS A 70 -16.40 -5.68 3.42
CA LYS A 70 -17.62 -6.46 3.14
C LYS A 70 -17.48 -7.15 1.78
N PRO A 71 -17.53 -8.49 1.71
CA PRO A 71 -17.29 -9.20 0.46
C PRO A 71 -18.55 -9.48 -0.37
N ALA A 72 -19.73 -9.47 0.24
CA ALA A 72 -20.97 -9.87 -0.44
C ALA A 72 -22.19 -9.25 0.22
N ASP A 73 -23.33 -9.32 -0.47
CA ASP A 73 -24.58 -8.68 -0.03
C ASP A 73 -25.08 -9.19 1.33
N ASP A 74 -24.86 -10.47 1.60
CA ASP A 74 -25.34 -11.14 2.83
C ASP A 74 -24.25 -11.26 3.92
N GLU A 75 -23.11 -10.62 3.72
CA GLU A 75 -22.01 -10.62 4.66
C GLU A 75 -21.71 -9.20 5.14
N PHE A 76 -21.17 -9.08 6.34
CA PHE A 76 -20.75 -7.80 6.90
C PHE A 76 -19.25 -7.64 6.79
N ASP A 77 -18.78 -6.39 6.84
CA ASP A 77 -17.38 -6.13 7.04
C ASP A 77 -16.93 -6.57 8.42
N SER A 78 -15.63 -6.76 8.59
CA SER A 78 -15.05 -7.11 9.90
C SER A 78 -15.32 -5.99 10.89
N PRO A 79 -15.60 -6.32 12.18
CA PRO A 79 -15.64 -5.31 13.24
C PRO A 79 -14.36 -4.50 13.37
N HIS A 80 -13.24 -5.03 12.86
CA HIS A 80 -11.94 -4.36 12.88
C HIS A 80 -11.73 -3.38 11.73
N HIS A 81 -12.61 -3.38 10.72
CA HIS A 81 -12.39 -2.60 9.50
C HIS A 81 -12.13 -1.12 9.78
N LYS A 82 -13.04 -0.48 10.50
CA LYS A 82 -12.96 0.96 10.76
C LYS A 82 -11.76 1.34 11.61
N GLY A 83 -11.49 0.57 12.65
CA GLY A 83 -10.37 0.83 13.54
C GLY A 83 -9.02 0.59 12.88
N ALA A 84 -8.90 -0.49 12.13
CA ALA A 84 -7.67 -0.79 11.39
C ALA A 84 -7.39 0.26 10.31
N MET A 85 -8.42 0.67 9.59
CA MET A 85 -8.31 1.68 8.55
C MET A 85 -7.87 3.02 9.15
N GLY A 86 -8.48 3.45 10.24
CA GLY A 86 -8.13 4.69 10.92
C GLY A 86 -6.71 4.68 11.47
N GLU A 87 -6.29 3.58 12.04
CA GLU A 87 -4.92 3.43 12.55
C GLU A 87 -3.90 3.58 11.41
N PHE A 88 -4.14 2.93 10.29
CA PHE A 88 -3.23 3.00 9.16
C PHE A 88 -3.16 4.40 8.55
N THR A 89 -4.30 5.01 8.27
CA THR A 89 -4.32 6.33 7.61
C THR A 89 -3.70 7.41 8.49
N GLN A 90 -3.96 7.39 9.78
CA GLN A 90 -3.35 8.33 10.70
C GLN A 90 -1.84 8.14 10.77
N TRP A 91 -1.38 6.89 10.86
CA TRP A 91 0.04 6.59 10.86
C TRP A 91 0.71 7.09 9.58
N PHE A 92 0.10 6.81 8.42
CA PHE A 92 0.70 7.18 7.14
C PHE A 92 0.82 8.69 6.99
N GLN A 93 -0.24 9.43 7.29
CA GLN A 93 -0.22 10.88 7.20
C GLN A 93 0.85 11.48 8.11
N ASN A 94 0.93 11.02 9.36
CA ASN A 94 1.92 11.53 10.31
C ASN A 94 3.35 11.22 9.86
N GLU A 95 3.63 10.01 9.43
CA GLU A 95 4.98 9.61 8.98
C GLU A 95 5.42 10.41 7.74
N MET A 96 4.53 10.54 6.77
CA MET A 96 4.87 11.25 5.53
C MET A 96 5.04 12.75 5.77
N GLU A 97 4.24 13.35 6.63
CA GLU A 97 4.39 14.76 6.97
C GLU A 97 5.69 15.03 7.73
N MET A 98 6.10 14.11 8.61
CA MET A 98 7.36 14.23 9.34
C MET A 98 8.57 14.13 8.41
N GLU A 99 8.56 13.20 7.45
CA GLU A 99 9.72 12.97 6.58
C GLU A 99 9.74 13.84 5.33
N TYR A 100 8.56 14.09 4.73
CA TYR A 100 8.47 14.76 3.43
C TYR A 100 7.62 16.02 3.45
N MET A 101 7.07 16.40 4.60
CA MET A 101 6.16 17.52 4.79
C MET A 101 4.89 17.42 3.93
N SER A 102 4.56 16.24 3.44
CA SER A 102 3.38 15.99 2.61
C SER A 102 3.17 14.49 2.42
N TYR A 103 1.93 14.10 2.17
CA TYR A 103 1.60 12.74 1.73
C TYR A 103 1.07 12.71 0.29
N ASP A 104 1.24 13.80 -0.46
CA ASP A 104 0.93 13.85 -1.89
C ASP A 104 2.12 13.34 -2.71
N CYS A 105 1.85 12.48 -3.69
CA CYS A 105 2.87 11.92 -4.57
C CYS A 105 3.68 13.04 -5.25
N ASP A 106 3.00 14.06 -5.76
CA ASP A 106 3.65 15.16 -6.46
C ASP A 106 4.63 15.94 -5.58
N ARG A 107 4.29 16.12 -4.30
CA ARG A 107 5.16 16.84 -3.36
C ARG A 107 6.31 15.98 -2.84
N ILE A 108 6.11 14.67 -2.74
CA ILE A 108 7.16 13.75 -2.27
C ILE A 108 8.20 13.52 -3.37
N VAL A 109 7.77 13.14 -4.55
CA VAL A 109 8.67 12.73 -5.63
C VAL A 109 8.48 13.52 -6.92
N GLY A 110 7.31 14.07 -7.18
CA GLY A 110 6.98 14.79 -8.40
C GLY A 110 7.21 13.91 -9.63
N THR A 111 7.77 14.53 -10.68
CA THR A 111 8.14 13.84 -11.92
C THR A 111 9.61 13.43 -11.95
N ASN A 112 10.33 13.58 -10.84
CA ASN A 112 11.76 13.30 -10.76
C ASN A 112 12.03 11.80 -10.59
N PRO A 113 12.57 11.09 -11.60
CA PRO A 113 12.84 9.65 -11.50
C PRO A 113 13.84 9.30 -10.39
N ALA A 114 14.80 10.17 -10.12
CA ALA A 114 15.80 9.94 -9.08
C ALA A 114 15.17 9.91 -7.70
N LYS A 115 14.21 10.80 -7.43
CA LYS A 115 13.46 10.80 -6.17
C LYS A 115 12.59 9.57 -6.03
N LYS A 116 11.96 9.11 -7.11
CA LYS A 116 11.17 7.87 -7.09
C LYS A 116 12.03 6.67 -6.70
N VAL A 117 13.20 6.54 -7.30
CA VAL A 117 14.13 5.45 -6.97
C VAL A 117 14.61 5.55 -5.53
N GLN A 118 14.82 6.75 -5.03
CA GLN A 118 15.34 6.99 -3.68
C GLN A 118 14.28 6.75 -2.60
N TYR A 119 13.05 7.24 -2.80
CA TYR A 119 12.03 7.28 -1.73
C TYR A 119 10.98 6.19 -1.82
N CYS A 120 10.50 5.85 -3.01
CA CYS A 120 9.37 4.93 -3.15
C CYS A 120 9.60 3.54 -2.56
N PRO A 121 10.76 2.88 -2.76
CA PRO A 121 10.97 1.57 -2.16
C PRO A 121 10.88 1.58 -0.62
N SER A 122 11.40 2.62 0.01
CA SER A 122 11.34 2.77 1.46
C SER A 122 9.91 3.01 1.94
N ILE A 123 9.14 3.83 1.24
CA ILE A 123 7.74 4.08 1.56
C ILE A 123 6.92 2.80 1.40
N ILE A 124 7.15 2.05 0.34
CA ILE A 124 6.48 0.76 0.10
C ILE A 124 6.77 -0.21 1.26
N ALA A 125 8.04 -0.35 1.64
CA ALA A 125 8.44 -1.25 2.72
C ALA A 125 7.78 -0.87 4.04
N SER A 126 7.84 0.40 4.42
CA SER A 126 7.22 0.89 5.65
C SER A 126 5.71 0.72 5.66
N THR A 127 5.06 0.97 4.53
CA THR A 127 3.62 0.80 4.37
C THR A 127 3.22 -0.67 4.55
N TYR A 128 3.94 -1.57 3.89
CA TYR A 128 3.67 -3.01 4.01
C TYR A 128 3.84 -3.49 5.44
N GLU A 129 4.96 -3.13 6.09
CA GLU A 129 5.24 -3.53 7.46
C GLU A 129 4.17 -3.03 8.42
N LYS A 130 3.72 -1.79 8.25
CA LYS A 130 2.66 -1.23 9.10
C LYS A 130 1.32 -1.91 8.87
N CYS A 131 0.94 -2.17 7.64
CA CYS A 131 -0.28 -2.91 7.33
C CYS A 131 -0.25 -4.30 7.96
N MET A 132 0.87 -5.01 7.84
CA MET A 132 1.00 -6.34 8.44
C MET A 132 0.94 -6.29 9.96
N GLU A 133 1.59 -5.33 10.59
CA GLU A 133 1.51 -5.12 12.03
C GLU A 133 0.06 -4.95 12.49
N ILE A 134 -0.68 -4.08 11.81
CA ILE A 134 -2.09 -3.82 12.14
C ILE A 134 -2.94 -5.08 11.99
N LEU A 135 -2.75 -5.80 10.88
CA LEU A 135 -3.53 -7.01 10.59
C LEU A 135 -3.17 -8.17 11.53
N GLU A 136 -1.89 -8.37 11.80
CA GLU A 136 -1.42 -9.42 12.71
C GLU A 136 -1.87 -9.18 14.13
N THR A 137 -1.77 -7.95 14.63
CA THR A 137 -2.19 -7.58 15.98
C THR A 137 -3.68 -7.85 16.20
N ARG A 138 -4.47 -7.75 15.14
CA ARG A 138 -5.92 -8.00 15.19
C ARG A 138 -6.31 -9.44 14.83
N GLY A 139 -5.34 -10.30 14.57
CA GLY A 139 -5.58 -11.70 14.22
C GLY A 139 -6.20 -11.91 12.85
N LEU A 140 -5.98 -11.01 11.92
CA LEU A 140 -6.58 -11.04 10.58
C LEU A 140 -5.69 -11.69 9.52
N VAL A 141 -4.43 -11.87 9.84
CA VAL A 141 -3.46 -12.59 9.02
C VAL A 141 -2.55 -13.44 9.88
#